data_58582624a29dd9dfd53737df376d5dfc
#
_entry.id   58582624a29dd9dfd53737df376d5dfc
#
_cell.length_a   1.000
_cell.length_b   1.000
_cell.length_c   1.000
_cell.angle_alpha   90.00
_cell.angle_beta   90.00
_cell.angle_gamma   90.00
#
_symmetry.space_group_name_H-M   'P 1'
#
loop_
_entity.id
_entity.type
_entity.pdbx_description
1 polymer ?
#
loop_
_entity_poly.entity_id
_entity_poly.type
_entity_poly.pdbx_seq_one_letter_code
_entity_poly.pdbx_strand_id
1 'polypeptide(L)'
;MYKRQVECDDDIDETITEIEKYGVKPALSLKPGTPVECLYPYLDRLYMVLVMTVEPGFGGQKFMADQMEKLRALRAKRPELILEVDGGVNRETAPICRESGADVAVAGTAVFRAENIPAEIALLRGE
;
A
#
# COMPACT_ATOMS: atom_id res chain seq x y z
N MET A 1 -12.05 -5.88 -5.90
CA MET A 1 -10.63 -6.08 -5.64
C MET A 1 -10.47 -6.95 -4.40
N TYR A 2 -9.50 -7.85 -4.40
CA TYR A 2 -9.13 -8.71 -3.27
C TYR A 2 -7.63 -8.61 -3.01
N LYS A 3 -7.25 -8.39 -1.75
CA LYS A 3 -5.84 -8.27 -1.32
C LYS A 3 -5.38 -9.50 -0.54
N ARG A 4 -4.17 -9.99 -0.83
CA ARG A 4 -3.50 -11.06 -0.11
C ARG A 4 -2.07 -10.63 0.26
N GLN A 5 -1.57 -11.06 1.42
CA GLN A 5 -0.17 -10.82 1.78
C GLN A 5 0.74 -11.76 0.98
N VAL A 6 1.83 -11.23 0.42
CA VAL A 6 2.81 -12.03 -0.34
C VAL A 6 3.54 -13.03 0.56
N GLU A 7 3.60 -12.78 1.86
CA GLU A 7 4.23 -13.64 2.87
C GLU A 7 3.35 -14.81 3.32
N CYS A 8 2.17 -15.00 2.71
CA CYS A 8 1.32 -16.13 3.06
C CYS A 8 1.91 -17.46 2.56
N ASP A 9 1.50 -18.57 3.19
CA ASP A 9 1.96 -19.92 2.83
C ASP A 9 1.29 -20.47 1.55
N ASP A 10 0.30 -19.75 1.02
CA ASP A 10 -0.41 -20.15 -0.18
C ASP A 10 0.45 -19.95 -1.43
N ASP A 11 0.18 -20.74 -2.48
CA ASP A 11 0.72 -20.46 -3.81
C ASP A 11 0.10 -19.15 -4.34
N ILE A 12 0.95 -18.17 -4.60
CA ILE A 12 0.50 -16.83 -5.03
C ILE A 12 -0.10 -16.87 -6.43
N ASP A 13 0.46 -17.63 -7.35
CA ASP A 13 -0.07 -17.76 -8.71
C ASP A 13 -1.46 -18.41 -8.71
N GLU A 14 -1.65 -19.47 -7.93
CA GLU A 14 -2.95 -20.11 -7.76
C GLU A 14 -3.95 -19.14 -7.12
N THR A 15 -3.52 -18.40 -6.10
CA THR A 15 -4.37 -17.41 -5.41
C THR A 15 -4.82 -16.31 -6.37
N ILE A 16 -3.92 -15.75 -7.17
CA ILE A 16 -4.25 -14.73 -8.17
C ILE A 16 -5.23 -15.31 -9.21
N THR A 17 -4.96 -16.52 -9.70
CA THR A 17 -5.82 -17.21 -10.67
C THR A 17 -7.23 -17.41 -10.11
N GLU A 18 -7.34 -17.81 -8.84
CA GLU A 18 -8.65 -17.99 -8.21
C GLU A 18 -9.41 -16.67 -8.06
N ILE A 19 -8.73 -15.59 -7.68
CA ILE A 19 -9.34 -14.26 -7.60
C ILE A 19 -9.88 -13.82 -8.98
N GLU A 20 -9.09 -14.02 -10.03
CA GLU A 20 -9.45 -13.65 -11.40
C GLU A 20 -10.68 -14.41 -11.92
N LYS A 21 -10.86 -15.70 -11.55
CA LYS A 21 -12.04 -16.50 -11.92
C LYS A 21 -13.36 -15.86 -11.51
N TYR A 22 -13.37 -15.12 -10.39
CA TYR A 22 -14.57 -14.41 -9.92
C TYR A 22 -14.72 -13.00 -10.51
N GLY A 23 -13.94 -12.63 -11.52
CA GLY A 23 -13.95 -11.30 -12.11
C GLY A 23 -13.47 -10.21 -11.15
N VAL A 24 -12.74 -10.57 -10.10
CA VAL A 24 -12.21 -9.68 -9.08
C VAL A 24 -10.77 -9.29 -9.41
N LYS A 25 -10.42 -8.03 -9.17
CA LYS A 25 -9.07 -7.53 -9.41
C LYS A 25 -8.13 -7.95 -8.29
N PRO A 26 -7.02 -8.65 -8.59
CA PRO A 26 -6.07 -9.10 -7.57
C PRO A 26 -5.15 -7.98 -7.10
N ALA A 27 -4.81 -8.02 -5.81
CA ALA A 27 -3.82 -7.14 -5.20
C ALA A 27 -2.97 -7.92 -4.20
N LEU A 28 -1.71 -7.58 -4.09
CA LEU A 28 -0.81 -8.12 -3.07
C LEU A 28 -0.37 -7.03 -2.11
N SER A 29 -0.15 -7.42 -0.86
CA SER A 29 0.48 -6.57 0.15
C SER A 29 1.79 -7.18 0.62
N LEU A 30 2.71 -6.34 1.08
CA LEU A 30 3.97 -6.77 1.65
C LEU A 30 4.30 -6.01 2.92
N LYS A 31 4.88 -6.75 3.87
CA LYS A 31 5.35 -6.22 5.15
C LYS A 31 6.65 -5.43 4.99
N PRO A 32 7.03 -4.59 5.97
CA PRO A 32 8.29 -3.84 5.92
C PRO A 32 9.54 -4.70 5.72
N GLY A 33 9.62 -5.84 6.39
CA GLY A 33 10.76 -6.75 6.29
C GLY A 33 10.86 -7.57 4.99
N THR A 34 9.85 -7.51 4.12
CA THR A 34 9.80 -8.30 2.88
C THR A 34 10.37 -7.50 1.70
N PRO A 35 11.35 -8.03 0.96
CA PRO A 35 11.91 -7.36 -0.21
C PRO A 35 10.87 -7.17 -1.31
N VAL A 36 10.92 -6.02 -1.98
CA VAL A 36 9.97 -5.70 -3.07
C VAL A 36 10.10 -6.64 -4.27
N GLU A 37 11.27 -7.21 -4.46
CA GLU A 37 11.58 -8.18 -5.52
C GLU A 37 10.67 -9.41 -5.48
N CYS A 38 10.13 -9.77 -4.32
CA CYS A 38 9.15 -10.86 -4.17
C CYS A 38 7.87 -10.64 -4.98
N LEU A 39 7.55 -9.39 -5.32
CA LEU A 39 6.37 -9.03 -6.11
C LEU A 39 6.61 -9.07 -7.62
N TYR A 40 7.86 -8.97 -8.06
CA TYR A 40 8.18 -8.78 -9.49
C TYR A 40 7.60 -9.85 -10.42
N PRO A 41 7.58 -11.15 -10.04
CA PRO A 41 6.98 -12.18 -10.90
C PRO A 41 5.47 -11.99 -11.15
N TYR A 42 4.78 -11.24 -10.28
CA TYR A 42 3.31 -11.11 -10.29
C TYR A 42 2.82 -9.76 -10.79
N LEU A 43 3.69 -8.77 -10.99
CA LEU A 43 3.31 -7.37 -11.25
C LEU A 43 2.37 -7.20 -12.45
N ASP A 44 2.55 -7.97 -13.52
CA ASP A 44 1.72 -7.88 -14.72
C ASP A 44 0.28 -8.32 -14.50
N ARG A 45 0.04 -9.12 -13.47
CA ARG A 45 -1.29 -9.63 -13.09
C ARG A 45 -1.96 -8.82 -12.00
N LEU A 46 -1.23 -7.91 -11.32
CA LEU A 46 -1.74 -7.14 -10.20
C LEU A 46 -2.43 -5.86 -10.65
N TYR A 47 -3.55 -5.59 -10.03
CA TYR A 47 -4.25 -4.30 -10.13
C TYR A 47 -3.64 -3.26 -9.18
N MET A 48 -3.22 -3.70 -7.99
CA MET A 48 -2.71 -2.84 -6.94
C MET A 48 -1.69 -3.56 -6.06
N VAL A 49 -0.76 -2.80 -5.49
CA VAL A 49 0.13 -3.27 -4.43
C VAL A 49 -0.03 -2.37 -3.21
N LEU A 50 -0.19 -2.99 -2.04
CA LEU A 50 -0.15 -2.32 -0.75
C LEU A 50 1.24 -2.50 -0.12
N VAL A 51 1.93 -1.39 0.14
CA VAL A 51 3.18 -1.36 0.90
C VAL A 51 2.86 -0.95 2.35
N MET A 52 3.13 -1.85 3.28
CA MET A 52 3.00 -1.55 4.70
C MET A 52 4.14 -0.63 5.15
N THR A 53 3.78 0.45 5.84
CA THR A 53 4.71 1.47 6.35
C THR A 53 4.84 1.44 7.88
N VAL A 54 4.29 0.41 8.49
CA VAL A 54 4.47 -0.01 9.89
C VAL A 54 4.43 -1.54 9.93
N GLU A 55 4.91 -2.15 11.01
CA GLU A 55 4.70 -3.58 11.23
C GLU A 55 3.22 -3.86 11.49
N PRO A 56 2.59 -4.80 10.76
CA PRO A 56 1.18 -5.13 10.99
C PRO A 56 0.94 -5.78 12.35
N GLY A 57 -0.22 -5.51 12.95
CA GLY A 57 -0.70 -6.21 14.13
C GLY A 57 -0.99 -5.33 15.35
N PHE A 58 -0.46 -4.12 15.45
CA PHE A 58 -0.76 -3.19 16.55
C PHE A 58 -0.70 -1.73 16.10
N GLY A 59 -1.48 -0.88 16.77
CA GLY A 59 -1.56 0.55 16.45
C GLY A 59 -0.46 1.38 17.12
N GLY A 60 -0.40 2.68 16.76
CA GLY A 60 0.49 3.64 17.38
C GLY A 60 1.97 3.52 16.99
N GLN A 61 2.27 2.76 15.94
CA GLN A 61 3.63 2.59 15.45
C GLN A 61 4.08 3.79 14.64
N LYS A 62 5.40 4.02 14.63
CA LYS A 62 6.03 5.07 13.86
C LYS A 62 6.12 4.69 12.38
N PHE A 63 5.81 5.65 11.52
CA PHE A 63 5.97 5.54 10.07
C PHE A 63 7.41 5.17 9.68
N MET A 64 7.55 4.19 8.79
CA MET A 64 8.82 3.67 8.32
C MET A 64 9.13 4.27 6.93
N ALA A 65 9.86 5.38 6.92
CA ALA A 65 10.17 6.14 5.69
C ALA A 65 11.03 5.37 4.68
N ASP A 66 11.82 4.39 5.13
CA ASP A 66 12.62 3.52 4.27
C ASP A 66 11.78 2.68 3.30
N GLN A 67 10.50 2.45 3.62
CA GLN A 67 9.57 1.73 2.74
C GLN A 67 9.22 2.51 1.46
N MET A 68 9.51 3.80 1.42
CA MET A 68 9.29 4.63 0.23
C MET A 68 10.13 4.20 -0.97
N GLU A 69 11.26 3.56 -0.75
CA GLU A 69 12.08 2.98 -1.82
C GLU A 69 11.34 1.89 -2.59
N LYS A 70 10.49 1.12 -1.90
CA LYS A 70 9.65 0.09 -2.55
C LYS A 70 8.64 0.72 -3.50
N LEU A 71 8.01 1.83 -3.10
CA LEU A 71 7.08 2.56 -3.97
C LEU A 71 7.78 3.05 -5.23
N ARG A 72 8.96 3.66 -5.09
CA ARG A 72 9.74 4.15 -6.23
C ARG A 72 10.15 3.02 -7.17
N ALA A 73 10.59 1.88 -6.63
CA ALA A 73 10.96 0.71 -7.41
C ALA A 73 9.76 0.13 -8.18
N LEU A 74 8.60 0.02 -7.55
CA LEU A 74 7.37 -0.47 -8.19
C LEU A 74 6.88 0.50 -9.26
N ARG A 75 6.89 1.80 -8.99
CA ARG A 75 6.50 2.83 -9.96
C ARG A 75 7.40 2.84 -11.20
N ALA A 76 8.69 2.63 -11.01
CA ALA A 76 9.65 2.54 -12.11
C ALA A 76 9.43 1.29 -12.98
N LYS A 77 9.06 0.17 -12.38
CA LYS A 77 8.80 -1.08 -13.11
C LYS A 77 7.46 -1.11 -13.83
N ARG A 78 6.44 -0.52 -13.21
CA ARG A 78 5.08 -0.51 -13.76
C ARG A 78 4.39 0.83 -13.43
N PRO A 79 4.52 1.82 -14.34
CA PRO A 79 4.04 3.19 -14.10
C PRO A 79 2.54 3.31 -13.81
N GLU A 80 1.71 2.43 -14.36
CA GLU A 80 0.24 2.45 -14.22
C GLU A 80 -0.28 1.65 -13.00
N LEU A 81 0.60 0.96 -12.26
CA LEU A 81 0.20 0.16 -11.10
C LEU A 81 -0.31 1.06 -9.98
N ILE A 82 -1.47 0.73 -9.41
CA ILE A 82 -1.97 1.45 -8.24
C ILE A 82 -1.14 1.05 -7.02
N LEU A 83 -0.57 2.04 -6.35
CA LEU A 83 0.24 1.86 -5.15
C LEU A 83 -0.50 2.43 -3.93
N GLU A 84 -0.73 1.56 -2.95
CA GLU A 84 -1.37 1.89 -1.68
C GLU A 84 -0.33 1.82 -0.55
N VAL A 85 -0.47 2.70 0.43
CA VAL A 85 0.31 2.68 1.68
C VAL A 85 -0.62 2.57 2.88
N ASP A 86 -0.20 1.81 3.89
CA ASP A 86 -0.91 1.65 5.14
C ASP A 86 0.06 1.65 6.33
N GLY A 87 -0.11 2.61 7.21
CA GLY A 87 0.62 2.73 8.46
C GLY A 87 1.24 4.09 8.69
N GLY A 88 0.81 4.79 9.74
CA GLY A 88 1.38 6.06 10.19
C GLY A 88 1.16 7.23 9.23
N VAL A 89 0.14 7.18 8.38
CA VAL A 89 -0.18 8.27 7.45
C VAL A 89 -0.83 9.41 8.21
N ASN A 90 -0.24 10.59 8.10
CA ASN A 90 -0.69 11.84 8.71
C ASN A 90 -0.24 13.04 7.85
N ARG A 91 -0.43 14.27 8.34
CA ARG A 91 -0.09 15.51 7.63
C ARG A 91 1.38 15.61 7.21
N GLU A 92 2.29 15.03 7.99
CA GLU A 92 3.74 15.07 7.74
C GLU A 92 4.16 13.99 6.75
N THR A 93 3.56 12.79 6.84
CA THR A 93 3.97 11.61 6.06
C THR A 93 3.21 11.45 4.73
N ALA A 94 1.99 11.97 4.61
CA ALA A 94 1.20 11.88 3.39
C ALA A 94 1.90 12.52 2.16
N PRO A 95 2.52 13.71 2.27
CA PRO A 95 3.33 14.27 1.17
C PRO A 95 4.46 13.34 0.75
N ILE A 96 5.17 12.75 1.70
CA ILE A 96 6.29 11.83 1.44
C ILE A 96 5.81 10.59 0.66
N CYS A 97 4.67 10.02 1.05
CA CYS A 97 4.06 8.89 0.34
C CYS A 97 3.70 9.27 -1.10
N ARG A 98 3.04 10.41 -1.29
CA ARG A 98 2.62 10.90 -2.61
C ARG A 98 3.80 11.15 -3.53
N GLU A 99 4.83 11.84 -3.06
CA GLU A 99 6.07 12.12 -3.82
C GLU A 99 6.84 10.85 -4.17
N SER A 100 6.66 9.79 -3.38
CA SER A 100 7.28 8.49 -3.63
C SER A 100 6.47 7.60 -4.60
N GLY A 101 5.28 8.06 -5.01
CA GLY A 101 4.47 7.39 -6.03
C GLY A 101 3.20 6.70 -5.51
N ALA A 102 2.79 6.92 -4.26
CA ALA A 102 1.53 6.37 -3.75
C ALA A 102 0.32 7.08 -4.38
N ASP A 103 -0.66 6.28 -4.79
CA ASP A 103 -1.96 6.74 -5.31
C ASP A 103 -3.04 6.72 -4.22
N VAL A 104 -2.91 5.79 -3.27
CA VAL A 104 -3.87 5.55 -2.20
C VAL A 104 -3.14 5.53 -0.85
N ALA A 105 -3.69 6.21 0.13
CA ALA A 105 -3.18 6.18 1.50
C ALA A 105 -4.28 5.83 2.49
N VAL A 106 -4.01 4.84 3.35
CA VAL A 106 -4.90 4.49 4.46
C VAL A 106 -4.53 5.34 5.67
N ALA A 107 -5.46 6.14 6.14
CA ALA A 107 -5.30 6.99 7.31
C ALA A 107 -6.45 6.76 8.29
N GLY A 108 -6.13 6.27 9.47
CA GLY A 108 -7.10 6.02 10.54
C GLY A 108 -7.09 7.15 11.57
N THR A 109 -6.19 7.06 12.53
CA THR A 109 -6.12 7.97 13.69
C THR A 109 -6.03 9.45 13.29
N ALA A 110 -5.24 9.76 12.27
CA ALA A 110 -5.09 11.15 11.78
C ALA A 110 -6.44 11.75 11.36
N VAL A 111 -7.30 10.96 10.72
CA VAL A 111 -8.61 11.40 10.27
C VAL A 111 -9.63 11.39 11.41
N PHE A 112 -9.75 10.27 12.13
CA PHE A 112 -10.81 10.11 13.13
C PHE A 112 -10.63 10.94 14.40
N ARG A 113 -9.41 11.41 14.69
CA ARG A 113 -9.13 12.33 15.82
C ARG A 113 -9.06 13.80 15.41
N ALA A 114 -9.24 14.11 14.13
CA ALA A 114 -9.24 15.48 13.65
C ALA A 114 -10.48 16.22 14.13
N GLU A 115 -10.34 17.49 14.53
CA GLU A 115 -11.46 18.36 14.86
C GLU A 115 -12.38 18.62 13.67
N ASN A 116 -11.80 18.67 12.45
CA ASN A 116 -12.52 18.84 11.20
C ASN A 116 -12.07 17.75 10.21
N ILE A 117 -12.85 16.67 10.15
CA ILE A 117 -12.55 15.50 9.30
C ILE A 117 -12.48 15.85 7.80
N PRO A 118 -13.44 16.58 7.21
CA PRO A 118 -13.35 16.98 5.80
C PRO A 118 -12.09 17.78 5.48
N ALA A 119 -11.72 18.73 6.33
CA ALA A 119 -10.51 19.53 6.13
C ALA A 119 -9.23 18.66 6.24
N GLU A 120 -9.22 17.70 7.17
CA GLU A 120 -8.09 16.76 7.30
C GLU A 120 -7.93 15.90 6.07
N ILE A 121 -9.02 15.35 5.54
CA ILE A 121 -8.99 14.55 4.30
C ILE A 121 -8.46 15.38 3.12
N ALA A 122 -8.94 16.61 2.95
CA ALA A 122 -8.44 17.50 1.89
C ALA A 122 -6.93 17.74 2.02
N LEU A 123 -6.48 18.01 3.24
CA LEU A 123 -5.07 18.22 3.53
C LEU A 123 -4.21 16.99 3.23
N LEU A 124 -4.65 15.80 3.64
CA LEU A 124 -3.95 14.55 3.34
C LEU A 124 -3.89 14.25 1.83
N ARG A 125 -4.89 14.70 1.06
CA ARG A 125 -4.89 14.62 -0.40
C ARG A 125 -3.98 15.64 -1.07
N GLY A 126 -3.54 16.65 -0.35
CA GLY A 126 -2.74 17.75 -0.89
C GLY A 126 -3.59 18.85 -1.57
N GLU A 127 -4.82 18.93 -1.15
CA GLU A 127 -5.78 19.97 -1.61
C GLU A 127 -5.74 21.23 -0.73
#